data_6a32d7714610055390191dbd444eb334
#
_entry.id   6a32d7714610055390191dbd444eb334
#
_cell.length_a   1.000
_cell.length_b   1.000
_cell.length_c   1.000
_cell.angle_alpha   90.00
_cell.angle_beta   90.00
_cell.angle_gamma   90.00
#
_symmetry.space_group_name_H-M   'P 1'
#
loop_
_entity.id
_entity.type
_entity.pdbx_description
1 polymer ?
#
loop_
_entity_poly.entity_id
_entity_poly.type
_entity_poly.pdbx_seq_one_letter_code
_entity_poly.pdbx_strand_id
1 'polypeptide(L)'
;IYGAGLLGVLAAVHWWAPKIWGRQLNELLGKLNFLVIAGGAFLASVGPFLSGLLTDQPDFVYEDPSMTSIYSNLVDDSGAEGFSALGLAGTLIVLSGVALLLLNMFVSITLKKGMEATDDPWSGQSPEWLLSSPPAMGQLAELQDLSSGTPLLDIAEAEEAASNG
;
A
#
# COMPACT_ATOMS: atom_id res chain seq x y z
N ILE A 1 5.23 -7.52 -8.57
CA ILE A 1 4.31 -6.43 -8.97
C ILE A 1 3.24 -6.22 -7.90
N TYR A 2 2.50 -7.26 -7.47
CA TYR A 2 1.41 -7.11 -6.49
C TYR A 2 1.86 -6.50 -5.16
N GLY A 3 2.96 -7.00 -4.58
CA GLY A 3 3.44 -6.54 -3.27
C GLY A 3 3.80 -5.07 -3.29
N ALA A 4 4.65 -4.63 -4.21
CA ALA A 4 5.09 -3.24 -4.29
C ALA A 4 3.94 -2.29 -4.63
N GLY A 5 3.07 -2.65 -5.59
CA GLY A 5 1.93 -1.82 -5.98
C GLY A 5 0.92 -1.65 -4.84
N LEU A 6 0.49 -2.75 -4.20
CA LEU A 6 -0.49 -2.69 -3.12
C LEU A 6 0.06 -2.01 -1.86
N LEU A 7 1.31 -2.23 -1.51
CA LEU A 7 1.95 -1.54 -0.38
C LEU A 7 2.11 -0.05 -0.66
N GLY A 8 2.41 0.33 -1.92
CA GLY A 8 2.42 1.72 -2.35
C GLY A 8 1.05 2.39 -2.24
N VAL A 9 -0.02 1.71 -2.69
CA VAL A 9 -1.39 2.20 -2.53
C VAL A 9 -1.77 2.32 -1.06
N LEU A 10 -1.43 1.32 -0.23
CA LEU A 10 -1.67 1.36 1.21
C LEU A 10 -1.00 2.58 1.86
N ALA A 11 0.27 2.82 1.54
CA ALA A 11 1.01 3.97 2.05
C ALA A 11 0.39 5.30 1.56
N ALA A 12 0.06 5.41 0.27
CA ALA A 12 -0.56 6.60 -0.30
C ALA A 12 -1.91 6.91 0.34
N VAL A 13 -2.77 5.90 0.53
CA VAL A 13 -4.08 6.08 1.17
C VAL A 13 -3.93 6.57 2.61
N HIS A 14 -3.00 6.02 3.39
CA HIS A 14 -2.75 6.48 4.77
C HIS A 14 -2.17 7.89 4.81
N TRP A 15 -1.25 8.20 3.91
CA TRP A 15 -0.61 9.51 3.82
C TRP A 15 -1.60 10.61 3.45
N TRP A 16 -2.45 10.35 2.44
CA TRP A 16 -3.36 11.35 1.90
C TRP A 16 -4.73 11.41 2.57
N ALA A 17 -5.08 10.40 3.40
CA ALA A 17 -6.37 10.37 4.09
C ALA A 17 -6.72 11.65 4.85
N PRO A 18 -5.80 12.29 5.61
CA PRO A 18 -6.03 13.57 6.28
C PRO A 18 -6.45 14.67 5.31
N LYS A 19 -5.72 14.81 4.21
CA LYS A 19 -5.99 15.87 3.21
C LYS A 19 -7.27 15.64 2.43
N ILE A 20 -7.58 14.39 2.07
CA ILE A 20 -8.74 14.07 1.22
C ILE A 20 -10.03 14.06 2.03
N TRP A 21 -9.99 13.49 3.23
CA TRP A 21 -11.20 13.24 4.03
C TRP A 21 -11.22 13.96 5.38
N GLY A 22 -10.18 14.71 5.74
CA GLY A 22 -10.07 15.39 7.03
C GLY A 22 -9.98 14.45 8.22
N ARG A 23 -9.62 13.18 7.99
CA ARG A 23 -9.52 12.15 9.03
C ARG A 23 -8.35 11.23 8.80
N GLN A 24 -7.67 10.89 9.90
CA GLN A 24 -6.65 9.86 9.88
C GLN A 24 -7.30 8.48 9.92
N LEU A 25 -6.71 7.52 9.19
CA LEU A 25 -7.10 6.12 9.29
C LEU A 25 -6.61 5.53 10.63
N ASN A 26 -7.28 4.45 11.06
CA ASN A 26 -6.86 3.78 12.28
C ASN A 26 -5.46 3.15 12.09
N GLU A 27 -4.51 3.59 12.91
CA GLU A 27 -3.09 3.22 12.79
C GLU A 27 -2.85 1.73 13.09
N LEU A 28 -3.55 1.17 14.10
CA LEU A 28 -3.40 -0.25 14.44
C LEU A 28 -3.88 -1.14 13.29
N LEU A 29 -5.05 -0.81 12.71
CA LEU A 29 -5.56 -1.51 11.54
C LEU A 29 -4.63 -1.32 10.33
N GLY A 30 -4.00 -0.15 10.19
CA GLY A 30 -3.02 0.12 9.13
C GLY A 30 -1.78 -0.75 9.26
N LYS A 31 -1.21 -0.87 10.46
CA LYS A 31 -0.06 -1.75 10.76
C LYS A 31 -0.38 -3.23 10.51
N LEU A 32 -1.55 -3.67 10.98
CA LEU A 32 -2.01 -5.03 10.73
C LEU A 32 -2.18 -5.29 9.23
N ASN A 33 -2.78 -4.35 8.52
CA ASN A 33 -2.98 -4.42 7.08
C ASN A 33 -1.65 -4.52 6.31
N PHE A 34 -0.66 -3.72 6.70
CA PHE A 34 0.69 -3.82 6.14
C PHE A 34 1.26 -5.23 6.30
N LEU A 35 1.19 -5.81 7.51
CA LEU A 35 1.71 -7.16 7.77
C LEU A 35 0.97 -8.23 6.96
N VAL A 36 -0.35 -8.13 6.85
CA VAL A 36 -1.18 -9.07 6.07
C VAL A 36 -0.83 -9.00 4.59
N ILE A 37 -0.77 -7.79 4.01
CA ILE A 37 -0.44 -7.63 2.58
C ILE A 37 1.02 -8.04 2.31
N ALA A 38 1.98 -7.62 3.14
CA ALA A 38 3.39 -7.96 2.94
C ALA A 38 3.63 -9.47 3.08
N GLY A 39 3.08 -10.10 4.12
CA GLY A 39 3.19 -11.54 4.34
C GLY A 39 2.49 -12.35 3.24
N GLY A 40 1.28 -11.95 2.85
CA GLY A 40 0.55 -12.57 1.74
C GLY A 40 1.28 -12.45 0.41
N ALA A 41 1.82 -11.27 0.08
CA ALA A 41 2.59 -11.04 -1.14
C ALA A 41 3.90 -11.85 -1.16
N PHE A 42 4.54 -12.00 -0.02
CA PHE A 42 5.72 -12.88 0.13
C PHE A 42 5.34 -14.32 -0.19
N LEU A 43 4.32 -14.87 0.45
CA LEU A 43 3.86 -16.25 0.20
C LEU A 43 3.40 -16.46 -1.24
N ALA A 44 2.65 -15.50 -1.80
CA ALA A 44 2.19 -15.54 -3.18
C ALA A 44 3.34 -15.54 -4.20
N SER A 45 4.48 -14.98 -3.83
CA SER A 45 5.67 -14.93 -4.70
C SER A 45 6.59 -16.14 -4.49
N VAL A 46 6.79 -16.55 -3.23
CA VAL A 46 7.70 -17.65 -2.87
C VAL A 46 7.21 -19.00 -3.39
N GLY A 47 5.90 -19.26 -3.33
CA GLY A 47 5.33 -20.52 -3.83
C GLY A 47 5.69 -20.79 -5.30
N PRO A 48 5.27 -19.92 -6.25
CA PRO A 48 5.63 -20.08 -7.65
C PRO A 48 7.15 -20.02 -7.92
N PHE A 49 7.90 -19.22 -7.16
CA PHE A 49 9.36 -19.15 -7.28
C PHE A 49 10.01 -20.50 -6.92
N LEU A 50 9.61 -21.10 -5.80
CA LEU A 50 10.13 -22.42 -5.40
C LEU A 50 9.67 -23.52 -6.35
N SER A 51 8.44 -23.43 -6.85
CA SER A 51 7.96 -24.35 -7.88
C SER A 51 8.88 -24.31 -9.12
N GLY A 52 9.17 -23.12 -9.63
CA GLY A 52 10.05 -22.97 -10.80
C GLY A 52 11.52 -23.34 -10.57
N LEU A 53 11.99 -23.31 -9.30
CA LEU A 53 13.38 -23.62 -8.96
C LEU A 53 13.59 -25.09 -8.61
N LEU A 54 12.63 -25.72 -7.96
CA LEU A 54 12.80 -27.04 -7.33
C LEU A 54 12.05 -28.17 -8.07
N THR A 55 11.20 -27.82 -9.03
CA THR A 55 10.44 -28.81 -9.79
C THR A 55 10.84 -28.77 -11.25
N ASP A 56 10.97 -29.96 -11.85
CA ASP A 56 11.22 -30.09 -13.28
C ASP A 56 9.95 -29.73 -14.06
N GLN A 57 9.84 -28.47 -14.43
CA GLN A 57 8.74 -28.03 -15.29
C GLN A 57 9.16 -28.19 -16.76
N PRO A 58 8.33 -28.84 -17.58
CA PRO A 58 8.62 -28.99 -18.99
C PRO A 58 8.58 -27.64 -19.72
N ASP A 59 9.65 -27.36 -20.48
CA ASP A 59 9.84 -26.12 -21.24
C ASP A 59 8.94 -25.97 -22.47
N PHE A 60 7.84 -26.70 -22.59
CA PHE A 60 7.13 -26.75 -23.86
C PHE A 60 5.65 -26.45 -23.78
N VAL A 61 5.20 -26.14 -24.90
CA VAL A 61 3.99 -25.49 -25.27
C VAL A 61 2.84 -26.44 -25.51
N TYR A 62 1.75 -26.06 -25.08
CA TYR A 62 0.43 -26.58 -25.02
C TYR A 62 -0.32 -26.80 -26.34
N GLU A 63 0.27 -27.38 -27.35
CA GLU A 63 -0.46 -27.58 -28.58
C GLU A 63 -1.07 -28.98 -28.76
N ASP A 64 -0.67 -29.95 -27.90
CA ASP A 64 -1.13 -31.33 -28.00
C ASP A 64 -1.92 -31.74 -26.76
N PRO A 65 -3.23 -32.07 -26.88
CA PRO A 65 -4.05 -32.54 -25.77
C PRO A 65 -3.52 -33.79 -25.05
N SER A 66 -2.69 -34.60 -25.71
CA SER A 66 -2.05 -35.78 -25.09
C SER A 66 -0.97 -35.38 -24.11
N MET A 67 -0.38 -34.19 -24.26
CA MET A 67 0.64 -33.67 -23.34
C MET A 67 0.05 -33.18 -22.02
N THR A 68 -1.22 -32.82 -21.97
CA THR A 68 -1.88 -32.37 -20.74
C THR A 68 -1.86 -33.44 -19.67
N SER A 69 -2.00 -34.73 -20.03
CA SER A 69 -1.96 -35.83 -19.08
C SER A 69 -0.53 -36.10 -18.58
N ILE A 70 0.48 -35.91 -19.43
CA ILE A 70 1.89 -36.02 -19.03
C ILE A 70 2.26 -34.88 -18.11
N TYR A 71 1.81 -33.66 -18.39
CA TYR A 71 2.03 -32.50 -17.56
C TYR A 71 1.40 -32.63 -16.17
N SER A 72 0.16 -33.11 -16.09
CA SER A 72 -0.50 -33.31 -14.80
C SER A 72 0.24 -34.35 -13.93
N ASN A 73 0.70 -35.44 -14.53
CA ASN A 73 1.45 -36.45 -13.80
C ASN A 73 2.83 -35.93 -13.31
N LEU A 74 3.52 -35.12 -14.11
CA LEU A 74 4.80 -34.51 -13.73
C LEU A 74 4.61 -33.49 -12.59
N VAL A 75 3.53 -32.71 -12.63
CA VAL A 75 3.19 -31.75 -11.56
C VAL A 75 2.86 -32.48 -10.26
N ASP A 76 2.08 -33.54 -10.33
CA ASP A 76 1.69 -34.35 -9.16
C ASP A 76 2.90 -35.02 -8.51
N ASP A 77 3.82 -35.56 -9.31
CA ASP A 77 5.02 -36.23 -8.80
C ASP A 77 6.13 -35.26 -8.32
N SER A 78 6.11 -34.02 -8.75
CA SER A 78 7.19 -33.07 -8.46
C SER A 78 7.03 -32.24 -7.19
N GLY A 79 5.90 -32.34 -6.50
CA GLY A 79 5.55 -31.49 -5.36
C GLY A 79 5.16 -30.05 -5.74
N ALA A 80 5.06 -29.72 -7.04
CA ALA A 80 4.69 -28.42 -7.55
C ALA A 80 3.28 -28.01 -7.08
N GLU A 81 2.41 -28.99 -6.82
CA GLU A 81 1.07 -28.76 -6.29
C GLU A 81 1.12 -28.08 -4.91
N GLY A 82 2.00 -28.52 -4.02
CA GLY A 82 2.19 -27.91 -2.70
C GLY A 82 2.68 -26.46 -2.79
N PHE A 83 3.61 -26.16 -3.69
CA PHE A 83 4.09 -24.80 -3.92
C PHE A 83 3.04 -23.91 -4.57
N SER A 84 2.23 -24.45 -5.48
CA SER A 84 1.10 -23.74 -6.08
C SER A 84 0.03 -23.42 -5.05
N ALA A 85 -0.29 -24.36 -4.14
CA ALA A 85 -1.20 -24.14 -3.03
C ALA A 85 -0.69 -23.04 -2.07
N LEU A 86 0.62 -22.98 -1.80
CA LEU A 86 1.24 -21.91 -1.03
C LEU A 86 1.07 -20.54 -1.71
N GLY A 87 1.28 -20.48 -3.01
CA GLY A 87 1.05 -19.26 -3.81
C GLY A 87 -0.40 -18.79 -3.79
N LEU A 88 -1.35 -19.74 -3.92
CA LEU A 88 -2.79 -19.46 -3.81
C LEU A 88 -3.15 -18.94 -2.42
N ALA A 89 -2.66 -19.59 -1.36
CA ALA A 89 -2.88 -19.14 0.02
C ALA A 89 -2.37 -17.71 0.23
N GLY A 90 -1.18 -17.40 -0.26
CA GLY A 90 -0.62 -16.05 -0.23
C GLY A 90 -1.53 -15.03 -0.93
N THR A 91 -2.06 -15.38 -2.09
CA THR A 91 -2.99 -14.52 -2.84
C THR A 91 -4.29 -14.25 -2.06
N LEU A 92 -4.86 -15.27 -1.42
CA LEU A 92 -6.05 -15.10 -0.57
C LEU A 92 -5.78 -14.22 0.65
N ILE A 93 -4.58 -14.32 1.23
CA ILE A 93 -4.14 -13.43 2.32
C ILE A 93 -4.02 -11.98 1.81
N VAL A 94 -3.47 -11.74 0.63
CA VAL A 94 -3.42 -10.39 0.03
C VAL A 94 -4.82 -9.83 -0.16
N LEU A 95 -5.75 -10.62 -0.71
CA LEU A 95 -7.15 -10.20 -0.88
C LEU A 95 -7.82 -9.84 0.46
N SER A 96 -7.54 -10.61 1.52
CA SER A 96 -8.02 -10.28 2.87
C SER A 96 -7.42 -8.95 3.38
N GLY A 97 -6.17 -8.65 3.05
CA GLY A 97 -5.53 -7.37 3.34
C GLY A 97 -6.21 -6.20 2.61
N VAL A 98 -6.56 -6.37 1.34
CA VAL A 98 -7.33 -5.35 0.60
C VAL A 98 -8.69 -5.11 1.25
N ALA A 99 -9.40 -6.18 1.64
CA ALA A 99 -10.67 -6.06 2.35
C ALA A 99 -10.51 -5.33 3.70
N LEU A 100 -9.42 -5.59 4.42
CA LEU A 100 -9.10 -4.91 5.68
C LEU A 100 -8.81 -3.41 5.45
N LEU A 101 -8.13 -3.02 4.35
CA LEU A 101 -7.94 -1.63 3.99
C LEU A 101 -9.29 -0.93 3.76
N LEU A 102 -10.17 -1.53 2.96
CA LEU A 102 -11.50 -0.98 2.69
C LEU A 102 -12.31 -0.85 3.98
N LEU A 103 -12.22 -1.83 4.88
CA LEU A 103 -12.86 -1.77 6.19
C LEU A 103 -12.29 -0.62 7.05
N ASN A 104 -10.97 -0.45 7.09
CA ASN A 104 -10.34 0.65 7.81
C ASN A 104 -10.81 2.01 7.27
N MET A 105 -10.85 2.18 5.96
CA MET A 105 -11.38 3.38 5.32
C MET A 105 -12.85 3.61 5.69
N PHE A 106 -13.69 2.59 5.58
CA PHE A 106 -15.10 2.68 5.91
C PHE A 106 -15.32 3.09 7.37
N VAL A 107 -14.65 2.43 8.31
CA VAL A 107 -14.76 2.70 9.74
C VAL A 107 -14.23 4.10 10.09
N SER A 108 -13.06 4.46 9.56
CA SER A 108 -12.41 5.71 9.92
C SER A 108 -13.07 6.93 9.29
N ILE A 109 -13.50 6.82 8.03
CA ILE A 109 -14.02 7.94 7.25
C ILE A 109 -15.55 8.01 7.35
N THR A 110 -16.25 6.92 6.96
CA THR A 110 -17.72 6.92 6.86
C THR A 110 -18.38 6.88 8.22
N LEU A 111 -17.92 6.02 9.13
CA LEU A 111 -18.43 5.95 10.50
C LEU A 111 -17.81 7.02 11.41
N LYS A 112 -16.91 7.85 10.88
CA LYS A 112 -16.24 8.96 11.60
C LYS A 112 -15.53 8.52 12.89
N LYS A 113 -15.03 7.27 12.93
CA LYS A 113 -14.27 6.74 14.07
C LYS A 113 -12.76 7.01 13.96
N GLY A 114 -12.30 7.48 12.79
CA GLY A 114 -10.93 7.99 12.62
C GLY A 114 -10.74 9.30 13.40
N MET A 115 -9.52 9.55 13.83
CA MET A 115 -9.15 10.80 14.48
C MET A 115 -9.30 11.95 13.49
N GLU A 116 -9.85 13.09 13.95
CA GLU A 116 -9.87 14.30 13.12
C GLU A 116 -8.43 14.72 12.82
N ALA A 117 -8.17 15.01 11.55
CA ALA A 117 -6.85 15.40 11.13
C ALA A 117 -6.59 16.88 11.46
N THR A 118 -5.38 17.16 11.92
CA THR A 118 -4.83 18.53 11.89
C THR A 118 -4.44 18.88 10.45
N ASP A 119 -4.11 20.13 10.20
CA ASP A 119 -3.71 20.57 8.86
C ASP A 119 -2.41 19.91 8.42
N ASP A 120 -1.49 19.65 9.33
CA ASP A 120 -0.26 18.90 9.07
C ASP A 120 -0.04 17.81 10.14
N PRO A 121 -0.65 16.62 9.98
CA PRO A 121 -0.49 15.55 10.96
C PRO A 121 0.86 14.79 10.85
N TRP A 122 1.63 15.04 9.80
CA TRP A 122 2.86 14.30 9.50
C TRP A 122 4.13 15.14 9.63
N SER A 123 4.01 16.43 9.97
CA SER A 123 5.11 17.42 9.93
C SER A 123 5.77 17.43 8.54
N GLY A 124 4.91 17.45 7.51
CA GLY A 124 5.33 17.46 6.11
C GLY A 124 5.93 18.79 5.74
N GLN A 125 6.86 18.81 4.77
CA GLN A 125 7.55 20.03 4.36
C GLN A 125 7.11 20.55 3.00
N SER A 126 6.21 19.83 2.34
CA SER A 126 5.71 20.19 1.02
C SER A 126 4.48 21.10 1.06
N PRO A 127 4.22 21.89 0.01
CA PRO A 127 3.21 22.95 0.01
C PRO A 127 1.79 22.52 0.35
N GLU A 128 1.43 21.28 0.06
CA GLU A 128 0.11 20.74 0.38
C GLU A 128 -0.21 20.73 1.88
N TRP A 129 0.81 20.68 2.75
CA TRP A 129 0.63 20.69 4.19
C TRP A 129 0.42 22.07 4.79
N LEU A 130 0.61 23.14 3.99
CA LEU A 130 0.21 24.51 4.34
C LEU A 130 -1.32 24.73 4.23
N LEU A 131 -2.01 23.84 3.52
CA LEU A 131 -3.45 23.96 3.32
C LEU A 131 -4.23 23.31 4.47
N SER A 132 -5.49 23.71 4.64
CA SER A 132 -6.40 23.03 5.57
C SER A 132 -6.65 21.55 5.18
N SER A 133 -7.14 20.76 6.11
CA SER A 133 -7.47 19.34 5.90
C SER A 133 -8.97 19.08 6.13
N PRO A 134 -9.83 18.92 5.09
CA PRO A 134 -9.55 19.03 3.65
C PRO A 134 -9.26 20.47 3.17
N PRO A 135 -8.55 20.65 2.03
CA PRO A 135 -8.28 21.98 1.49
C PRO A 135 -9.58 22.69 1.08
N ALA A 136 -9.72 23.95 1.47
CA ALA A 136 -10.83 24.80 1.01
C ALA A 136 -10.60 25.26 -0.44
N MET A 137 -11.70 25.51 -1.17
CA MET A 137 -11.59 26.01 -2.53
C MET A 137 -10.88 27.37 -2.54
N GLY A 138 -9.87 27.49 -3.40
CA GLY A 138 -9.12 28.75 -3.59
C GLY A 138 -7.88 28.90 -2.70
N GLN A 139 -7.69 28.12 -1.65
CA GLN A 139 -6.52 28.24 -0.77
C GLN A 139 -5.17 28.12 -1.50
N LEU A 140 -5.12 27.33 -2.58
CA LEU A 140 -3.88 27.20 -3.39
C LEU A 140 -3.46 28.53 -4.00
N ALA A 141 -4.41 29.41 -4.32
CA ALA A 141 -4.14 30.72 -4.88
C ALA A 141 -3.63 31.74 -3.84
N GLU A 142 -3.82 31.44 -2.56
CA GLU A 142 -3.37 32.28 -1.44
C GLU A 142 -1.95 31.94 -0.99
N LEU A 143 -1.38 30.82 -1.44
CA LEU A 143 -0.01 30.42 -1.14
C LEU A 143 0.97 31.39 -1.84
N GLN A 144 1.60 32.22 -1.04
CA GLN A 144 2.65 33.14 -1.50
C GLN A 144 4.00 32.45 -1.41
N ASP A 145 4.82 32.67 -2.43
CA ASP A 145 6.22 32.23 -2.53
C ASP A 145 6.47 30.72 -2.31
N LEU A 146 6.25 29.96 -3.38
CA LEU A 146 6.59 28.54 -3.48
C LEU A 146 7.94 28.32 -4.20
N SER A 147 8.89 29.23 -4.02
CA SER A 147 10.21 29.14 -4.67
C SER A 147 11.09 28.04 -4.08
N SER A 148 10.83 27.63 -2.84
CA SER A 148 11.56 26.58 -2.14
C SER A 148 10.92 25.20 -2.33
N GLY A 149 11.74 24.15 -2.28
CA GLY A 149 11.28 22.76 -2.21
C GLY A 149 10.74 22.33 -0.84
N THR A 150 10.98 23.16 0.20
CA THR A 150 10.59 22.90 1.60
C THR A 150 10.02 24.15 2.27
N PRO A 151 8.90 24.69 1.76
CA PRO A 151 8.39 25.99 2.20
C PRO A 151 7.99 26.04 3.68
N LEU A 152 7.54 24.94 4.26
CA LEU A 152 7.22 24.88 5.69
C LEU A 152 8.46 24.99 6.58
N LEU A 153 9.58 24.42 6.15
CA LEU A 153 10.83 24.55 6.87
C LEU A 153 11.33 26.00 6.85
N ASP A 154 11.26 26.64 5.69
CA ASP A 154 11.68 28.04 5.53
C ASP A 154 10.83 29.00 6.37
N ILE A 155 9.53 28.75 6.49
CA ILE A 155 8.62 29.53 7.35
C ILE A 155 9.01 29.33 8.83
N ALA A 156 9.22 28.07 9.25
CA ALA A 156 9.61 27.77 10.62
C ALA A 156 10.97 28.41 11.01
N GLU A 157 11.96 28.37 10.12
CA GLU A 157 13.25 29.00 10.33
C GLU A 157 13.14 30.55 10.40
N ALA A 158 12.28 31.13 9.58
CA ALA A 158 12.02 32.57 9.59
C ALA A 158 11.33 33.02 10.90
N GLU A 159 10.36 32.23 11.40
CA GLU A 159 9.69 32.51 12.68
C GLU A 159 10.65 32.36 13.86
N GLU A 160 11.52 31.35 13.86
CA GLU A 160 12.53 31.14 14.90
C GLU A 160 13.55 32.29 14.90
N ALA A 161 14.01 32.74 13.75
CA ALA A 161 14.90 33.88 13.62
C ALA A 161 14.27 35.18 14.14
N ALA A 162 12.96 35.39 13.88
CA ALA A 162 12.23 36.54 14.38
C ALA A 162 12.00 36.53 15.89
N SER A 163 11.90 35.33 16.50
CA SER A 163 11.69 35.18 17.95
C SER A 163 12.98 35.37 18.78
N ASN A 164 14.13 35.16 18.15
CA ASN A 164 15.46 35.23 18.80
C ASN A 164 16.19 36.59 18.60
N GLY A 165 15.60 37.52 17.88
CA GLY A 165 16.11 38.87 17.64
C GLY A 165 15.31 39.95 18.34
#